data_b3885191254235adf26f9e81bb50d643
#
_entry.id   b3885191254235adf26f9e81bb50d643
#
_cell.length_a   1.000
_cell.length_b   1.000
_cell.length_c   1.000
_cell.angle_alpha   90.00
_cell.angle_beta   90.00
_cell.angle_gamma   90.00
#
_symmetry.space_group_name_H-M   'P 1'
#
loop_
_entity.id
_entity.type
_entity.pdbx_description
1 polymer ?
#
loop_
_entity_poly.entity_id
_entity_poly.type
_entity_poly.pdbx_seq_one_letter_code
_entity_poly.pdbx_strand_id
1 'polypeptide(L)'
;ETEVSIREIGIIEPPVVFHKKDASGNYLLLDGHMRVQILENQGHTEVFCLLSTDDEAFTYNKMVNRISPIQEHYMIMKALDRGVSEETLARNLGLDIGRIKHKRNLLNGICDEVVDMLKTRSIPATTFKIIKKMKPMRQIQTADLMVGANNYTSTYARAMLSLTPSDQLQIPHNAR
;
A
#
# COMPACT_ATOMS: atom_id res chain seq x y z
N GLU A 1 16.22 1.20 13.37
CA GLU A 1 14.86 1.62 12.91
C GLU A 1 13.96 0.39 12.68
N THR A 2 14.40 -0.61 11.95
CA THR A 2 13.59 -1.81 11.63
C THR A 2 13.22 -2.61 12.88
N GLU A 3 14.13 -2.77 13.83
CA GLU A 3 13.90 -3.53 15.07
C GLU A 3 12.84 -2.88 15.97
N VAL A 4 12.90 -1.57 16.14
CA VAL A 4 11.91 -0.80 16.92
C VAL A 4 10.54 -0.86 16.25
N SER A 5 10.49 -0.75 14.93
CA SER A 5 9.26 -0.84 14.15
C SER A 5 8.60 -2.22 14.29
N ILE A 6 9.37 -3.31 14.22
CA ILE A 6 8.86 -4.68 14.37
C ILE A 6 8.30 -4.89 15.79
N ARG A 7 8.97 -4.36 16.82
CA ARG A 7 8.53 -4.50 18.21
C ARG A 7 7.24 -3.73 18.52
N GLU A 8 7.07 -2.54 17.95
CA GLU A 8 5.91 -1.68 18.26
C GLU A 8 4.71 -1.92 17.35
N ILE A 9 4.94 -2.24 16.09
CA ILE A 9 3.89 -2.34 15.06
C ILE A 9 3.70 -3.78 14.58
N GLY A 10 4.69 -4.65 14.81
CA GLY A 10 4.75 -5.99 14.28
C GLY A 10 5.29 -6.02 12.86
N ILE A 11 5.32 -7.23 12.26
CA ILE A 11 5.72 -7.38 10.86
C ILE A 11 4.62 -6.81 9.97
N ILE A 12 4.98 -5.83 9.19
CA ILE A 12 4.13 -5.14 8.24
C ILE A 12 4.16 -5.86 6.89
N GLU A 13 5.36 -6.19 6.45
CA GLU A 13 5.62 -6.89 5.20
C GLU A 13 6.18 -8.29 5.53
N PRO A 14 5.42 -9.36 5.25
CA PRO A 14 5.87 -10.71 5.56
C PRO A 14 7.15 -11.06 4.80
N PRO A 15 8.07 -11.85 5.40
CA PRO A 15 9.18 -12.44 4.67
C PRO A 15 8.68 -13.28 3.50
N VAL A 16 9.49 -13.38 2.45
CA VAL A 16 9.16 -14.18 1.25
C VAL A 16 10.03 -15.43 1.25
N VAL A 17 9.39 -16.59 1.08
CA VAL A 17 10.06 -17.88 0.98
C VAL A 17 9.69 -18.59 -0.32
N PHE A 18 10.60 -19.41 -0.81
CA PHE A 18 10.32 -20.26 -1.97
C PHE A 18 9.32 -21.34 -1.58
N HIS A 19 8.34 -21.62 -2.45
CA HIS A 19 7.24 -22.53 -2.14
C HIS A 19 7.63 -24.00 -1.96
N LYS A 20 8.79 -24.40 -2.50
CA LYS A 20 9.33 -25.76 -2.34
C LYS A 20 10.33 -25.79 -1.20
N LYS A 21 10.24 -26.84 -0.40
CA LYS A 21 11.23 -27.14 0.63
C LYS A 21 12.48 -27.76 -0.01
N ASP A 22 13.64 -27.52 0.61
CA ASP A 22 14.89 -28.18 0.27
C ASP A 22 14.88 -29.67 0.70
N ALA A 23 15.95 -30.39 0.42
CA ALA A 23 16.11 -31.79 0.80
C ALA A 23 16.08 -32.01 2.33
N SER A 24 16.33 -30.98 3.12
CA SER A 24 16.30 -31.00 4.59
C SER A 24 14.93 -30.61 5.16
N GLY A 25 13.95 -30.30 4.31
CA GLY A 25 12.61 -29.89 4.71
C GLY A 25 12.47 -28.39 5.04
N ASN A 26 13.48 -27.58 4.77
CA ASN A 26 13.48 -26.14 5.05
C ASN A 26 13.03 -25.34 3.84
N TYR A 27 12.39 -24.21 4.11
CA TYR A 27 12.08 -23.21 3.08
C TYR A 27 13.29 -22.31 2.82
N LEU A 28 13.57 -22.02 1.55
CA LEU A 28 14.56 -21.03 1.18
C LEU A 28 13.95 -19.62 1.38
N LEU A 29 14.58 -18.83 2.26
CA LEU A 29 14.20 -17.45 2.48
C LEU A 29 14.71 -16.57 1.32
N LEU A 30 13.80 -15.97 0.57
CA LEU A 30 14.10 -15.14 -0.60
C LEU A 30 14.22 -13.65 -0.24
N ASP A 31 13.41 -13.18 0.71
CA ASP A 31 13.44 -11.80 1.21
C ASP A 31 13.04 -11.73 2.69
N GLY A 32 13.50 -10.66 3.36
CA GLY A 32 13.17 -10.41 4.76
C GLY A 32 14.15 -10.99 5.78
N HIS A 33 15.40 -11.32 5.39
CA HIS A 33 16.42 -11.87 6.27
C HIS A 33 16.59 -11.09 7.59
N MET A 34 16.65 -9.75 7.50
CA MET A 34 16.76 -8.89 8.69
C MET A 34 15.53 -9.01 9.60
N ARG A 35 14.34 -9.12 9.01
CA ARG A 35 13.08 -9.24 9.76
C ARG A 35 13.01 -10.57 10.50
N VAL A 36 13.37 -11.66 9.83
CA VAL A 36 13.43 -13.00 10.44
C VAL A 36 14.43 -13.01 11.58
N GLN A 37 15.63 -12.48 11.38
CA GLN A 37 16.66 -12.43 12.42
C GLN A 37 16.23 -11.61 13.64
N ILE A 38 15.53 -10.49 13.44
CA ILE A 38 15.00 -9.67 14.54
C ILE A 38 13.94 -10.45 15.33
N LEU A 39 13.05 -11.16 14.64
CA LEU A 39 12.02 -11.98 15.31
C LEU A 39 12.63 -13.13 16.11
N GLU A 40 13.62 -13.83 15.55
CA GLU A 40 14.36 -14.86 16.25
C GLU A 40 15.01 -14.31 17.52
N ASN A 41 15.66 -13.14 17.44
CA ASN A 41 16.26 -12.47 18.60
C ASN A 41 15.20 -12.04 19.65
N GLN A 42 13.96 -11.80 19.23
CA GLN A 42 12.84 -11.50 20.12
C GLN A 42 12.13 -12.76 20.67
N GLY A 43 12.62 -13.96 20.31
CA GLY A 43 12.08 -15.23 20.79
C GLY A 43 10.84 -15.74 20.07
N HIS A 44 10.51 -15.19 18.90
CA HIS A 44 9.44 -15.71 18.06
C HIS A 44 9.86 -17.02 17.41
N THR A 45 9.00 -18.03 17.48
CA THR A 45 9.21 -19.36 16.89
C THR A 45 8.53 -19.54 15.55
N GLU A 46 7.61 -18.64 15.21
CA GLU A 46 6.81 -18.71 13.99
C GLU A 46 6.66 -17.31 13.37
N VAL A 47 6.60 -17.27 12.05
CA VAL A 47 6.34 -16.05 11.29
C VAL A 47 5.50 -16.35 10.05
N PHE A 48 4.54 -15.47 9.76
CA PHE A 48 3.79 -15.53 8.51
C PHE A 48 4.69 -15.14 7.34
N CYS A 49 4.79 -16.03 6.33
CA CYS A 49 5.58 -15.80 5.10
C CYS A 49 4.69 -15.79 3.87
N LEU A 50 5.12 -15.07 2.85
CA LEU A 50 4.58 -15.19 1.50
C LEU A 50 5.32 -16.29 0.75
N LEU A 51 4.59 -17.12 0.00
CA LEU A 51 5.16 -18.16 -0.85
C LEU A 51 5.39 -17.58 -2.25
N SER A 52 6.64 -17.63 -2.73
CA SER A 52 6.99 -17.32 -4.10
C SER A 52 7.05 -18.61 -4.93
N THR A 53 6.49 -18.57 -6.12
CA THR A 53 6.61 -19.67 -7.10
C THR A 53 7.89 -19.61 -7.90
N ASP A 54 8.61 -18.50 -7.84
CA ASP A 54 9.82 -18.21 -8.61
C ASP A 54 11.01 -18.10 -7.67
N ASP A 55 12.07 -18.85 -7.92
CA ASP A 55 13.31 -18.82 -7.15
C ASP A 55 14.19 -17.61 -7.50
N GLU A 56 13.94 -16.97 -8.66
CA GLU A 56 14.60 -15.75 -9.10
C GLU A 56 14.02 -14.46 -8.49
N ALA A 57 12.98 -14.53 -7.67
CA ALA A 57 12.36 -13.39 -6.99
C ALA A 57 13.38 -12.51 -6.24
N PHE A 58 14.54 -13.06 -5.94
CA PHE A 58 15.66 -12.37 -5.30
C PHE A 58 16.25 -11.22 -6.12
N THR A 59 16.30 -11.35 -7.44
CA THR A 59 16.87 -10.31 -8.32
C THR A 59 15.85 -9.21 -8.61
N TYR A 60 14.58 -9.55 -8.64
CA TYR A 60 13.47 -8.64 -8.92
C TYR A 60 13.14 -7.74 -7.72
N ASN A 61 13.30 -8.27 -6.51
CA ASN A 61 12.89 -7.62 -5.26
C ASN A 61 13.75 -6.40 -4.90
N LYS A 62 14.98 -6.33 -5.36
CA LYS A 62 15.89 -5.21 -5.06
C LYS A 62 15.46 -3.87 -5.68
N MET A 63 14.57 -3.89 -6.66
CA MET A 63 14.16 -2.71 -7.42
C MET A 63 12.67 -2.34 -7.29
N VAL A 64 11.77 -3.22 -6.80
CA VAL A 64 10.33 -3.05 -7.10
C VAL A 64 9.38 -3.18 -5.90
N ASN A 65 9.77 -3.64 -4.73
CA ASN A 65 8.85 -3.71 -3.59
C ASN A 65 8.66 -2.33 -2.90
N ARG A 66 8.20 -1.38 -3.66
CA ARG A 66 7.46 -0.26 -3.08
C ARG A 66 6.05 -0.76 -2.82
N ILE A 67 5.73 -0.95 -1.54
CA ILE A 67 4.36 -1.17 -1.08
C ILE A 67 3.46 -0.18 -1.81
N SER A 68 2.35 -0.66 -2.39
CA SER A 68 1.44 0.24 -3.07
C SER A 68 0.89 1.28 -2.08
N PRO A 69 0.59 2.51 -2.50
CA PRO A 69 0.01 3.52 -1.61
C PRO A 69 -1.25 3.06 -0.88
N ILE A 70 -2.05 2.20 -1.49
CA ILE A 70 -3.24 1.59 -0.87
C ILE A 70 -2.82 0.61 0.24
N GLN A 71 -1.84 -0.25 -0.02
CA GLN A 71 -1.33 -1.16 1.00
C GLN A 71 -0.73 -0.40 2.18
N GLU A 72 0.05 0.65 1.89
CA GLU A 72 0.62 1.53 2.92
C GLU A 72 -0.47 2.23 3.75
N HIS A 73 -1.56 2.68 3.11
CA HIS A 73 -2.73 3.22 3.81
C HIS A 73 -3.31 2.21 4.80
N TYR A 74 -3.57 0.97 4.36
CA TYR A 74 -4.11 -0.07 5.25
C TYR A 74 -3.17 -0.43 6.40
N MET A 75 -1.86 -0.41 6.17
CA MET A 75 -0.88 -0.62 7.23
C MET A 75 -0.96 0.44 8.30
N ILE A 76 -1.02 1.71 7.90
CA ILE A 76 -1.15 2.84 8.82
C ILE A 76 -2.46 2.73 9.60
N MET A 77 -3.59 2.45 8.91
CA MET A 77 -4.88 2.27 9.57
C MET A 77 -4.82 1.15 10.63
N LYS A 78 -4.28 -0.01 10.27
CA LYS A 78 -4.12 -1.14 11.18
C LYS A 78 -3.25 -0.82 12.40
N ALA A 79 -2.21 -0.01 12.24
CA ALA A 79 -1.36 0.42 13.35
C ALA A 79 -2.10 1.39 14.27
N LEU A 80 -2.85 2.34 13.70
CA LEU A 80 -3.69 3.27 14.47
C LEU A 80 -4.79 2.55 15.25
N ASP A 81 -5.46 1.56 14.64
CA ASP A 81 -6.49 0.73 15.27
C ASP A 81 -5.93 -0.10 16.44
N ARG A 82 -4.64 -0.41 16.42
CA ARG A 82 -3.92 -1.05 17.52
C ARG A 82 -3.47 -0.08 18.62
N GLY A 83 -3.80 1.19 18.51
CA GLY A 83 -3.48 2.23 19.48
C GLY A 83 -2.11 2.91 19.29
N VAL A 84 -1.40 2.65 18.19
CA VAL A 84 -0.15 3.37 17.89
C VAL A 84 -0.48 4.80 17.49
N SER A 85 0.16 5.80 18.11
CA SER A 85 -0.10 7.21 17.77
C SER A 85 0.49 7.63 16.42
N GLU A 86 -0.07 8.67 15.80
CA GLU A 86 0.46 9.24 14.55
C GLU A 86 1.91 9.74 14.72
N GLU A 87 2.26 10.26 15.88
CA GLU A 87 3.60 10.73 16.22
C GLU A 87 4.60 9.58 16.28
N THR A 88 4.20 8.47 16.89
CA THR A 88 5.02 7.25 16.95
C THR A 88 5.24 6.67 15.56
N LEU A 89 4.19 6.61 14.74
CA LEU A 89 4.30 6.18 13.34
C LEU A 89 5.22 7.09 12.53
N ALA A 90 5.07 8.40 12.66
CA ALA A 90 5.90 9.37 11.97
C ALA A 90 7.39 9.18 12.31
N ARG A 91 7.71 9.02 13.60
CA ARG A 91 9.08 8.80 14.07
C ARG A 91 9.66 7.50 13.54
N ASN A 92 8.90 6.41 13.62
CA ASN A 92 9.38 5.07 13.23
C ASN A 92 9.55 4.92 11.70
N LEU A 93 8.72 5.60 10.92
CA LEU A 93 8.80 5.58 9.46
C LEU A 93 9.71 6.69 8.88
N GLY A 94 10.30 7.54 9.72
CA GLY A 94 11.12 8.68 9.28
C GLY A 94 10.31 9.70 8.44
N LEU A 95 9.01 9.85 8.74
CA LEU A 95 8.09 10.74 8.04
C LEU A 95 7.64 11.88 8.98
N ASP A 96 7.18 12.98 8.39
CA ASP A 96 6.45 13.99 9.15
C ASP A 96 5.00 13.58 9.41
N ILE A 97 4.38 14.12 10.46
CA ILE A 97 2.98 13.81 10.83
C ILE A 97 2.00 14.16 9.70
N GLY A 98 2.28 15.21 8.92
CA GLY A 98 1.45 15.60 7.78
C GLY A 98 1.40 14.50 6.73
N ARG A 99 2.52 13.81 6.48
CA ARG A 99 2.55 12.66 5.58
C ARG A 99 1.77 11.48 6.12
N ILE A 100 1.83 11.19 7.42
CA ILE A 100 1.00 10.14 8.04
C ILE A 100 -0.49 10.46 7.86
N LYS A 101 -0.92 11.70 8.15
CA LYS A 101 -2.30 12.15 7.93
C LYS A 101 -2.72 12.04 6.47
N HIS A 102 -1.85 12.38 5.53
CA HIS A 102 -2.13 12.21 4.10
C HIS A 102 -2.33 10.75 3.71
N LYS A 103 -1.48 9.85 4.20
CA LYS A 103 -1.58 8.42 3.95
C LYS A 103 -2.82 7.80 4.60
N ARG A 104 -3.14 8.19 5.85
CA ARG A 104 -4.37 7.79 6.54
C ARG A 104 -5.64 8.19 5.77
N ASN A 105 -5.63 9.36 5.14
CA ASN A 105 -6.78 9.90 4.44
C ASN A 105 -6.77 9.63 2.92
N LEU A 106 -5.88 8.74 2.46
CA LEU A 106 -5.67 8.50 1.02
C LEU A 106 -6.95 8.09 0.31
N LEU A 107 -7.69 7.16 0.90
CA LEU A 107 -8.89 6.56 0.28
C LEU A 107 -10.19 7.28 0.64
N ASN A 108 -10.16 8.33 1.46
CA ASN A 108 -11.35 9.08 1.81
C ASN A 108 -12.01 9.68 0.55
N GLY A 109 -13.25 9.27 0.28
CA GLY A 109 -14.01 9.69 -0.90
C GLY A 109 -13.70 8.91 -2.18
N ILE A 110 -12.98 7.80 -2.08
CA ILE A 110 -12.82 6.80 -3.13
C ILE A 110 -13.76 5.64 -2.83
N CYS A 111 -14.51 5.16 -3.83
CA CYS A 111 -15.39 4.00 -3.65
C CYS A 111 -14.60 2.68 -3.63
N ASP A 112 -15.17 1.67 -2.95
CA ASP A 112 -14.49 0.41 -2.66
C ASP A 112 -14.13 -0.35 -3.93
N GLU A 113 -14.95 -0.27 -4.97
CA GLU A 113 -14.70 -0.91 -6.27
C GLU A 113 -13.41 -0.37 -6.92
N VAL A 114 -13.18 0.94 -6.83
CA VAL A 114 -11.94 1.56 -7.35
C VAL A 114 -10.74 1.14 -6.52
N VAL A 115 -10.90 1.02 -5.20
CA VAL A 115 -9.83 0.53 -4.32
C VAL A 115 -9.44 -0.88 -4.71
N ASP A 116 -10.42 -1.77 -4.94
CA ASP A 116 -10.18 -3.15 -5.35
C ASP A 116 -9.49 -3.27 -6.73
N MET A 117 -9.90 -2.45 -7.69
CA MET A 117 -9.28 -2.40 -9.02
C MET A 117 -7.81 -1.94 -8.98
N LEU A 118 -7.47 -1.08 -8.03
CA LEU A 118 -6.20 -0.37 -7.99
C LEU A 118 -5.24 -0.84 -6.89
N LYS A 119 -5.65 -1.73 -5.98
CA LYS A 119 -4.91 -2.12 -4.76
C LYS A 119 -3.51 -2.69 -5.00
N THR A 120 -3.30 -3.34 -6.14
CA THR A 120 -2.01 -3.96 -6.49
C THR A 120 -1.12 -3.06 -7.35
N ARG A 121 -1.58 -1.83 -7.66
CA ARG A 121 -0.88 -0.93 -8.58
C ARG A 121 -0.11 0.15 -7.84
N SER A 122 1.05 0.51 -8.36
CA SER A 122 1.83 1.64 -7.83
C SER A 122 1.28 2.95 -8.39
N ILE A 123 0.29 3.54 -7.71
CA ILE A 123 -0.43 4.73 -8.17
C ILE A 123 -0.03 5.93 -7.32
N PRO A 124 0.36 7.06 -7.91
CA PRO A 124 0.67 8.26 -7.14
C PRO A 124 -0.52 8.72 -6.28
N ALA A 125 -0.27 9.14 -5.04
CA ALA A 125 -1.30 9.66 -4.13
C ALA A 125 -2.07 10.86 -4.74
N THR A 126 -1.42 11.63 -5.62
CA THR A 126 -2.04 12.72 -6.36
C THR A 126 -3.13 12.26 -7.31
N THR A 127 -3.05 11.05 -7.85
CA THR A 127 -4.07 10.45 -8.71
C THR A 127 -5.36 10.23 -7.94
N PHE A 128 -5.29 9.69 -6.72
CA PHE A 128 -6.46 9.54 -5.85
C PHE A 128 -7.11 10.90 -5.50
N LYS A 129 -6.28 11.94 -5.26
CA LYS A 129 -6.80 13.31 -5.02
C LYS A 129 -7.61 13.87 -6.20
N ILE A 130 -7.34 13.38 -7.40
CA ILE A 130 -8.08 13.79 -8.61
C ILE A 130 -9.35 12.95 -8.75
N ILE A 131 -9.23 11.63 -8.64
CA ILE A 131 -10.36 10.68 -8.80
C ILE A 131 -11.49 11.00 -7.81
N LYS A 132 -11.19 11.31 -6.56
CA LYS A 132 -12.20 11.64 -5.55
C LYS A 132 -13.03 12.88 -5.83
N LYS A 133 -12.67 13.70 -6.83
CA LYS A 133 -13.50 14.83 -7.30
C LYS A 133 -14.66 14.39 -8.19
N MET A 134 -14.74 13.14 -8.53
CA MET A 134 -15.77 12.52 -9.34
C MET A 134 -16.77 11.76 -8.47
N LYS A 135 -18.02 11.62 -8.91
CA LYS A 135 -19.01 10.75 -8.27
C LYS A 135 -18.61 9.27 -8.44
N PRO A 136 -19.09 8.34 -7.57
CA PRO A 136 -18.63 6.95 -7.54
C PRO A 136 -18.66 6.25 -8.91
N MET A 137 -19.73 6.34 -9.67
CA MET A 137 -19.82 5.73 -11.00
C MET A 137 -18.75 6.25 -11.97
N ARG A 138 -18.45 7.55 -11.90
CA ARG A 138 -17.39 8.13 -12.75
C ARG A 138 -15.99 7.76 -12.26
N GLN A 139 -15.80 7.56 -10.96
CA GLN A 139 -14.57 7.02 -10.40
C GLN A 139 -14.29 5.64 -10.96
N ILE A 140 -15.27 4.73 -10.96
CA ILE A 140 -15.17 3.37 -11.49
C ILE A 140 -14.82 3.39 -12.98
N GLN A 141 -15.54 4.15 -13.79
CA GLN A 141 -15.24 4.31 -15.22
C GLN A 141 -13.81 4.83 -15.48
N THR A 142 -13.38 5.80 -14.67
CA THR A 142 -12.02 6.34 -14.78
C THR A 142 -10.97 5.32 -14.41
N ALA A 143 -11.19 4.56 -13.34
CA ALA A 143 -10.28 3.49 -12.92
C ALA A 143 -10.20 2.38 -13.98
N ASP A 144 -11.33 2.00 -14.57
CA ASP A 144 -11.38 1.00 -15.65
C ASP A 144 -10.58 1.43 -16.87
N LEU A 145 -10.75 2.68 -17.31
CA LEU A 145 -9.95 3.26 -18.39
C LEU A 145 -8.45 3.33 -18.06
N MET A 146 -8.10 3.63 -16.79
CA MET A 146 -6.71 3.65 -16.33
C MET A 146 -6.09 2.24 -16.35
N VAL A 147 -6.84 1.23 -15.95
CA VAL A 147 -6.44 -0.18 -15.99
C VAL A 147 -6.27 -0.63 -17.44
N GLY A 148 -7.25 -0.37 -18.30
CA GLY A 148 -7.21 -0.73 -19.72
C GLY A 148 -6.05 -0.08 -20.47
N ALA A 149 -5.73 1.20 -20.16
CA ALA A 149 -4.61 1.93 -20.74
C ALA A 149 -3.26 1.63 -20.05
N ASN A 150 -3.25 0.88 -18.95
CA ASN A 150 -2.11 0.71 -18.03
C ASN A 150 -1.43 2.05 -17.68
N ASN A 151 -2.23 3.10 -17.48
CA ASN A 151 -1.76 4.46 -17.23
C ASN A 151 -2.39 5.05 -15.96
N TYR A 152 -1.61 5.06 -14.89
CA TYR A 152 -2.02 5.48 -13.55
C TYR A 152 -1.52 6.87 -13.17
N THR A 153 -1.03 7.65 -14.13
CA THR A 153 -0.45 8.98 -13.89
C THR A 153 -1.51 10.01 -13.48
N SER A 154 -1.09 11.00 -12.69
CA SER A 154 -1.96 12.13 -12.33
C SER A 154 -2.35 12.98 -13.54
N THR A 155 -1.54 13.00 -14.58
CA THR A 155 -1.84 13.68 -15.84
C THR A 155 -3.00 13.03 -16.56
N TYR A 156 -3.01 11.69 -16.65
CA TYR A 156 -4.11 10.94 -17.23
C TYR A 156 -5.40 11.15 -16.43
N ALA A 157 -5.31 11.08 -15.09
CA ALA A 157 -6.47 11.33 -14.23
C ALA A 157 -7.03 12.76 -14.39
N ARG A 158 -6.16 13.76 -14.59
CA ARG A 158 -6.61 15.15 -14.88
C ARG A 158 -7.35 15.24 -16.21
N ALA A 159 -6.86 14.57 -17.25
CA ALA A 159 -7.56 14.52 -18.53
C ALA A 159 -8.96 13.91 -18.37
N MET A 160 -9.08 12.80 -17.63
CA MET A 160 -10.37 12.17 -17.33
C MET A 160 -11.29 13.12 -16.53
N LEU A 161 -10.75 13.84 -15.56
CA LEU A 161 -11.50 14.83 -14.80
C LEU A 161 -12.02 15.97 -15.71
N SER A 162 -11.19 16.47 -16.63
CA SER A 162 -11.58 17.53 -17.57
C SER A 162 -12.69 17.10 -18.54
N LEU A 163 -12.75 15.81 -18.85
CA LEU A 163 -13.78 15.19 -19.70
C LEU A 163 -15.01 14.74 -18.90
N THR A 164 -15.03 14.98 -17.58
CA THR A 164 -16.14 14.56 -16.72
C THR A 164 -17.26 15.61 -16.76
N PRO A 165 -18.50 15.22 -17.10
CA PRO A 165 -19.64 16.11 -17.04
C PRO A 165 -19.86 16.67 -15.64
N SER A 166 -20.39 17.91 -15.54
CA SER A 166 -20.57 18.60 -14.26
C SER A 166 -21.50 17.87 -13.28
N ASP A 167 -22.50 17.17 -13.80
CA ASP A 167 -23.42 16.34 -13.01
C ASP A 167 -22.75 15.07 -12.40
N GLN A 168 -21.58 14.68 -12.92
CA GLN A 168 -20.78 13.55 -12.42
C GLN A 168 -19.59 14.00 -11.55
N LEU A 169 -19.46 15.29 -11.29
CA LEU A 169 -18.49 15.82 -10.34
C LEU A 169 -19.03 15.81 -8.91
N GLN A 170 -18.16 15.61 -7.94
CA GLN A 170 -18.45 15.87 -6.53
C GLN A 170 -18.53 17.37 -6.32
N ILE A 171 -19.65 17.85 -5.76
CA ILE A 171 -19.77 19.25 -5.34
C ILE A 171 -18.88 19.44 -4.10
N PRO A 172 -17.96 20.41 -4.08
CA PRO A 172 -17.18 20.68 -2.87
C PRO A 172 -18.12 21.03 -1.71
N HIS A 173 -17.91 20.42 -0.56
CA HIS A 173 -18.74 20.61 0.65
C HIS A 173 -18.74 22.06 1.16
N ASN A 174 -17.90 22.95 0.59
CA ASN A 174 -17.73 24.35 0.96
C ASN A 174 -18.39 25.37 -0.01
N ALA A 175 -19.35 24.94 -0.83
CA ALA A 175 -20.10 25.84 -1.71
C ALA A 175 -21.45 26.24 -1.08
N ARG A 176 -21.45 26.54 0.24
CA ARG A 176 -22.54 27.25 0.92
C ARG A 176 -21.99 28.40 1.71
#